data_159d90ea45c5a7c7c28787ac8471fc27
#
_entry.id   159d90ea45c5a7c7c28787ac8471fc27
#
_cell.length_a   1.000
_cell.length_b   1.000
_cell.length_c   1.000
_cell.angle_alpha   90.00
_cell.angle_beta   90.00
_cell.angle_gamma   90.00
#
_symmetry.space_group_name_H-M   'P 1'
#
loop_
_entity.id
_entity.type
_entity.pdbx_description
1 polymer ?
#
loop_
_entity_poly.entity_id
_entity_poly.type
_entity_poly.pdbx_seq_one_letter_code
_entity_poly.pdbx_strand_id
1 'polypeptide(L)'
;VPYAWPPEHPCHAGGTRISMSRVIGLAACDWYALQHLDQQVSVVGRTQQQIEQRVIAACEHSATEHNIPVAWQDEHGNLVAFCIVHFDRRATINGVGTAYFSTLIALPQASALQALMHSSIDYINSSRLLPRQVTELVGPLHSSFLIERGLRTFESDFNVFSLPANTLALADAMTEAGFHKEKDLIEIVFEPPAQGYQYQALEDKLTQRLADIQFVHCGQDELVAKSQPLADCYNRAWERNWGYSPASKGQFEVAARNINNISALIAERHGEVVGFTMFAPALNQQGLYGRAFFTGVAPAYQRKGLSVALTLKLSAIALSVVGRGRISVSWMLEDNIMVLRTMRHLTQEGVCHERAYRIYRYATPAE
;
A
#
# COMPACT_ATOMS: atom_id res chain seq x y z
N VAL A 1 22.69 -0.92 -19.20
CA VAL A 1 23.91 -0.11 -19.06
C VAL A 1 23.91 0.36 -17.62
N PRO A 2 24.89 0.02 -16.78
CA PRO A 2 24.95 0.49 -15.40
C PRO A 2 25.23 1.99 -15.41
N TYR A 3 24.31 2.79 -14.90
CA TYR A 3 24.51 4.21 -14.65
C TYR A 3 25.54 4.37 -13.51
N ALA A 4 26.69 4.94 -13.84
CA ALA A 4 27.63 5.45 -12.87
C ALA A 4 27.05 6.72 -12.23
N TRP A 5 26.91 6.73 -10.91
CA TRP A 5 26.43 7.84 -10.13
C TRP A 5 27.47 8.97 -10.07
N PRO A 6 27.06 10.24 -10.10
CA PRO A 6 28.00 11.33 -9.87
C PRO A 6 28.49 11.34 -8.43
N PRO A 7 29.71 11.87 -8.19
CA PRO A 7 30.29 11.92 -6.86
C PRO A 7 29.50 12.80 -5.90
N GLU A 8 29.65 12.51 -4.61
CA GLU A 8 29.04 13.18 -3.47
C GLU A 8 29.06 14.72 -3.59
N HIS A 9 27.91 15.37 -3.53
CA HIS A 9 27.82 16.82 -3.42
C HIS A 9 27.60 17.22 -1.96
N PRO A 10 28.57 17.88 -1.30
CA PRO A 10 28.34 18.47 0.03
C PRO A 10 27.50 19.73 -0.11
N CYS A 11 26.37 19.80 0.58
CA CYS A 11 25.66 21.06 0.80
C CYS A 11 26.46 21.92 1.76
N HIS A 12 27.04 23.01 1.26
CA HIS A 12 27.71 24.03 2.10
C HIS A 12 26.67 24.98 2.72
N ALA A 13 26.43 24.84 4.01
CA ALA A 13 25.89 25.92 4.84
C ALA A 13 26.82 26.09 6.04
N GLY A 14 27.26 27.31 6.28
CA GLY A 14 28.29 27.64 7.27
C GLY A 14 27.87 27.40 8.72
N GLY A 15 28.82 26.86 9.49
CA GLY A 15 28.91 26.98 10.94
C GLY A 15 27.93 26.09 11.73
N THR A 16 28.37 24.96 12.09
CA THR A 16 27.95 23.84 12.96
C THR A 16 27.82 22.57 12.13
N ARG A 17 28.48 21.49 12.55
CA ARG A 17 28.37 20.19 11.83
C ARG A 17 26.94 19.73 11.86
N ILE A 18 26.22 20.01 10.77
CA ILE A 18 24.84 19.58 10.55
C ILE A 18 24.91 18.14 10.02
N SER A 19 24.06 17.27 10.58
CA SER A 19 23.75 15.94 10.09
C SER A 19 23.63 15.93 8.56
N MET A 20 24.21 14.95 7.88
CA MET A 20 24.23 14.89 6.40
C MET A 20 23.14 13.95 5.90
N SER A 21 22.29 14.44 5.01
CA SER A 21 21.50 13.54 4.15
C SER A 21 22.38 12.95 3.07
N ARG A 22 22.22 11.66 2.82
CA ARG A 22 22.90 10.97 1.73
C ARG A 22 21.86 10.30 0.85
N VAL A 23 21.94 10.58 -0.43
CA VAL A 23 21.31 9.71 -1.43
C VAL A 23 22.20 8.50 -1.56
N ILE A 24 21.66 7.33 -1.25
CA ILE A 24 22.36 6.06 -1.30
C ILE A 24 21.82 5.21 -2.44
N GLY A 25 22.72 4.68 -3.27
CA GLY A 25 22.33 3.61 -4.21
C GLY A 25 21.98 2.33 -3.44
N LEU A 26 21.15 1.46 -4.01
CA LEU A 26 20.80 0.17 -3.39
C LEU A 26 22.02 -0.65 -2.96
N ALA A 27 23.09 -0.61 -3.75
CA ALA A 27 24.35 -1.31 -3.43
C ALA A 27 25.10 -0.74 -2.20
N ALA A 28 24.77 0.50 -1.78
CA ALA A 28 25.37 1.15 -0.63
C ALA A 28 24.43 1.19 0.58
N CYS A 29 23.27 0.51 0.52
CA CYS A 29 22.36 0.41 1.66
C CYS A 29 22.99 -0.41 2.78
N ASP A 30 23.09 0.18 3.96
CA ASP A 30 23.43 -0.54 5.17
C ASP A 30 22.19 -1.27 5.71
N TRP A 31 22.02 -2.52 5.28
CA TRP A 31 20.87 -3.36 5.63
C TRP A 31 20.78 -3.65 7.13
N TYR A 32 21.92 -3.69 7.82
CA TYR A 32 21.95 -3.90 9.26
C TYR A 32 21.46 -2.65 10.00
N ALA A 33 21.90 -1.47 9.60
CA ALA A 33 21.41 -0.20 10.17
C ALA A 33 19.91 -0.01 9.90
N LEU A 34 19.44 -0.37 8.71
CA LEU A 34 18.00 -0.33 8.38
C LEU A 34 17.18 -1.31 9.22
N GLN A 35 17.69 -2.52 9.46
CA GLN A 35 17.04 -3.47 10.36
C GLN A 35 16.97 -2.95 11.78
N HIS A 36 18.05 -2.39 12.28
CA HIS A 36 18.10 -1.83 13.63
C HIS A 36 17.13 -0.66 13.79
N LEU A 37 17.03 0.21 12.79
CA LEU A 37 16.05 1.28 12.76
C LEU A 37 14.62 0.74 12.71
N ASP A 38 14.32 -0.23 11.86
CA ASP A 38 12.97 -0.84 11.77
C ASP A 38 12.53 -1.47 13.10
N GLN A 39 13.44 -2.13 13.81
CA GLN A 39 13.16 -2.72 15.12
C GLN A 39 12.76 -1.69 16.19
N GLN A 40 13.22 -0.44 16.06
CA GLN A 40 12.87 0.64 16.99
C GLN A 40 11.52 1.29 16.68
N VAL A 41 11.05 1.23 15.43
CA VAL A 41 9.90 2.03 14.94
C VAL A 41 8.74 1.19 14.44
N SER A 42 8.91 -0.11 14.32
CA SER A 42 7.89 -1.05 13.86
C SER A 42 7.37 -1.91 15.01
N VAL A 43 6.06 -2.18 15.01
CA VAL A 43 5.43 -3.11 15.97
C VAL A 43 5.61 -4.58 15.59
N VAL A 44 6.14 -4.84 14.39
CA VAL A 44 6.51 -6.19 13.91
C VAL A 44 8.00 -6.16 13.58
N GLY A 45 8.85 -6.71 14.39
CA GLY A 45 10.29 -6.78 14.08
C GLY A 45 10.52 -7.52 12.76
N ARG A 46 11.13 -6.86 11.77
CA ARG A 46 11.51 -7.48 10.49
C ARG A 46 12.94 -7.96 10.53
N THR A 47 13.23 -9.08 9.85
CA THR A 47 14.60 -9.51 9.61
C THR A 47 15.27 -8.62 8.56
N GLN A 48 16.62 -8.61 8.54
CA GLN A 48 17.39 -7.91 7.52
C GLN A 48 16.95 -8.31 6.10
N GLN A 49 16.79 -9.60 5.84
CA GLN A 49 16.32 -10.12 4.55
C GLN A 49 14.93 -9.60 4.16
N GLN A 50 14.00 -9.50 5.10
CA GLN A 50 12.66 -8.95 4.84
C GLN A 50 12.72 -7.46 4.50
N ILE A 51 13.59 -6.69 5.14
CA ILE A 51 13.79 -5.27 4.85
C ILE A 51 14.43 -5.10 3.47
N GLU A 52 15.48 -5.85 3.19
CA GLU A 52 16.16 -5.85 1.89
C GLU A 52 15.17 -6.16 0.76
N GLN A 53 14.42 -7.24 0.88
CA GLN A 53 13.39 -7.62 -0.10
C GLN A 53 12.33 -6.52 -0.29
N ARG A 54 11.91 -5.86 0.80
CA ARG A 54 10.93 -4.77 0.75
C ARG A 54 11.47 -3.55 0.00
N VAL A 55 12.71 -3.15 0.27
CA VAL A 55 13.37 -2.00 -0.40
C VAL A 55 13.61 -2.31 -1.88
N ILE A 56 14.14 -3.49 -2.19
CA ILE A 56 14.38 -3.94 -3.57
C ILE A 56 13.05 -3.99 -4.34
N ALA A 57 12.02 -4.62 -3.78
CA ALA A 57 10.70 -4.70 -4.40
C ALA A 57 10.08 -3.32 -4.66
N ALA A 58 10.28 -2.35 -3.76
CA ALA A 58 9.79 -0.99 -3.95
C ALA A 58 10.53 -0.26 -5.07
N CYS A 59 11.80 -0.57 -5.34
CA CYS A 59 12.52 -0.01 -6.46
C CYS A 59 12.19 -0.70 -7.78
N GLU A 60 12.09 -2.03 -7.80
CA GLU A 60 11.92 -2.83 -9.03
C GLU A 60 10.47 -2.84 -9.54
N HIS A 61 9.48 -2.83 -8.63
CA HIS A 61 8.06 -2.91 -9.01
C HIS A 61 7.38 -1.55 -9.15
N SER A 62 8.15 -0.47 -9.10
CA SER A 62 7.63 0.86 -9.33
C SER A 62 7.31 1.08 -10.81
N ALA A 63 6.19 1.74 -11.09
CA ALA A 63 5.86 2.21 -12.43
C ALA A 63 6.50 3.57 -12.75
N THR A 64 7.18 4.18 -11.77
CA THR A 64 7.87 5.47 -11.93
C THR A 64 9.23 5.29 -12.57
N GLU A 65 9.69 6.29 -13.32
CA GLU A 65 10.97 6.27 -14.04
C GLU A 65 12.18 6.27 -13.10
N HIS A 66 12.04 6.93 -11.93
CA HIS A 66 13.11 7.10 -10.94
C HIS A 66 12.64 6.66 -9.57
N ASN A 67 13.44 5.80 -8.93
CA ASN A 67 13.21 5.24 -7.60
C ASN A 67 14.50 5.33 -6.81
N ILE A 68 14.57 6.28 -5.89
CA ILE A 68 15.82 6.68 -5.25
C ILE A 68 15.71 6.47 -3.75
N PRO A 69 16.52 5.56 -3.17
CA PRO A 69 16.69 5.46 -1.73
C PRO A 69 17.37 6.71 -1.17
N VAL A 70 16.79 7.30 -0.13
CA VAL A 70 17.31 8.45 0.58
C VAL A 70 17.41 8.11 2.06
N ALA A 71 18.55 8.40 2.65
CA ALA A 71 18.82 8.16 4.06
C ALA A 71 19.22 9.46 4.76
N TRP A 72 18.83 9.59 6.03
CA TRP A 72 19.25 10.67 6.91
C TRP A 72 20.01 10.09 8.11
N GLN A 73 21.20 10.61 8.37
CA GLN A 73 22.05 10.24 9.51
C GLN A 73 22.18 11.42 10.48
N ASP A 74 22.25 11.10 11.77
CA ASP A 74 22.54 12.08 12.80
C ASP A 74 24.03 12.54 12.78
N GLU A 75 24.40 13.43 13.68
CA GLU A 75 25.76 13.94 13.80
C GLU A 75 26.81 12.86 14.15
N HIS A 76 26.36 11.71 14.67
CA HIS A 76 27.19 10.55 15.00
C HIS A 76 27.27 9.53 13.86
N GLY A 77 26.55 9.76 12.76
CA GLY A 77 26.49 8.87 11.62
C GLY A 77 25.49 7.73 11.75
N ASN A 78 24.63 7.73 12.80
CA ASN A 78 23.58 6.72 12.94
C ASN A 78 22.46 7.00 11.96
N LEU A 79 21.94 5.96 11.34
CA LEU A 79 20.76 6.07 10.48
C LEU A 79 19.52 6.34 11.33
N VAL A 80 18.85 7.45 11.09
CA VAL A 80 17.66 7.88 11.84
C VAL A 80 16.41 7.98 11.00
N ALA A 81 16.54 8.09 9.68
CA ALA A 81 15.41 8.06 8.77
C ALA A 81 15.80 7.56 7.37
N PHE A 82 14.89 6.85 6.74
CA PHE A 82 15.04 6.28 5.39
C PHE A 82 13.70 6.29 4.67
N CYS A 83 13.73 6.59 3.37
CA CYS A 83 12.60 6.37 2.47
C CYS A 83 13.10 6.10 1.05
N ILE A 84 12.18 5.67 0.18
CA ILE A 84 12.40 5.63 -1.26
C ILE A 84 11.56 6.74 -1.88
N VAL A 85 12.20 7.62 -2.65
CA VAL A 85 11.52 8.69 -3.37
C VAL A 85 11.26 8.24 -4.80
N HIS A 86 10.03 8.46 -5.26
CA HIS A 86 9.54 8.06 -6.58
C HIS A 86 9.10 9.28 -7.35
N PHE A 87 9.57 9.42 -8.59
CA PHE A 87 9.12 10.50 -9.45
C PHE A 87 9.10 10.09 -10.92
N ASP A 88 8.20 10.69 -11.66
CA ASP A 88 7.91 10.37 -13.04
C ASP A 88 7.38 11.62 -13.75
N ARG A 89 7.70 11.78 -15.02
CA ARG A 89 7.14 12.85 -15.86
C ARG A 89 5.63 12.72 -16.07
N ARG A 90 5.07 11.51 -15.85
CA ARG A 90 3.68 11.15 -16.16
C ARG A 90 2.80 11.06 -14.92
N ALA A 91 3.36 10.80 -13.74
CA ALA A 91 2.57 10.56 -12.54
C ALA A 91 2.09 11.88 -11.92
N THR A 92 0.80 12.12 -11.96
CA THR A 92 0.18 13.29 -11.38
C THR A 92 -1.01 12.90 -10.51
N ILE A 93 -0.83 12.83 -9.18
CA ILE A 93 -1.97 12.81 -8.26
C ILE A 93 -2.52 14.24 -8.09
N ASN A 94 -1.63 15.21 -7.91
CA ASN A 94 -1.94 16.59 -7.58
C ASN A 94 -1.42 17.61 -8.60
N GLY A 95 -0.92 17.15 -9.73
CA GLY A 95 -0.38 18.02 -10.75
C GLY A 95 1.15 18.02 -10.82
N VAL A 96 1.69 18.96 -11.58
CA VAL A 96 3.12 19.09 -11.84
C VAL A 96 3.81 19.71 -10.62
N GLY A 97 4.90 19.12 -10.17
CA GLY A 97 5.65 19.56 -8.99
C GLY A 97 5.52 18.62 -7.80
N THR A 98 4.82 17.48 -7.96
CA THR A 98 4.65 16.46 -6.92
C THR A 98 5.50 15.22 -7.23
N ALA A 99 6.27 14.78 -6.24
CA ALA A 99 6.89 13.45 -6.22
C ALA A 99 6.30 12.63 -5.05
N TYR A 100 6.66 11.36 -5.00
CA TYR A 100 6.11 10.44 -4.00
C TYR A 100 7.23 9.84 -3.16
N PHE A 101 6.90 9.42 -1.95
CA PHE A 101 7.81 8.60 -1.13
C PHE A 101 7.10 7.35 -0.63
N SER A 102 7.86 6.28 -0.46
CA SER A 102 7.39 5.01 0.09
C SER A 102 8.42 4.41 1.04
N THR A 103 8.10 3.27 1.65
CA THR A 103 9.04 2.50 2.47
C THR A 103 9.69 3.38 3.56
N LEU A 104 8.89 4.24 4.19
CA LEU A 104 9.37 5.11 5.27
C LEU A 104 9.71 4.26 6.50
N ILE A 105 10.96 4.34 6.96
CA ILE A 105 11.49 3.78 8.20
C ILE A 105 12.21 4.94 8.90
N ALA A 106 11.66 5.46 10.00
CA ALA A 106 12.23 6.66 10.64
C ALA A 106 11.96 6.67 12.14
N LEU A 107 12.89 7.18 12.91
CA LEU A 107 12.63 7.54 14.29
C LEU A 107 11.52 8.61 14.34
N PRO A 108 10.69 8.63 15.39
CA PRO A 108 9.62 9.61 15.54
C PRO A 108 10.18 11.00 15.96
N GLN A 109 10.97 11.61 15.08
CA GLN A 109 11.64 12.89 15.28
C GLN A 109 11.28 13.85 14.14
N ALA A 110 10.53 14.89 14.44
CA ALA A 110 10.04 15.84 13.44
C ALA A 110 11.17 16.48 12.62
N SER A 111 12.29 16.85 13.25
CA SER A 111 13.45 17.43 12.57
C SER A 111 14.11 16.48 11.57
N ALA A 112 14.22 15.20 11.91
CA ALA A 112 14.79 14.19 11.02
C ALA A 112 13.88 13.94 9.80
N LEU A 113 12.56 13.92 10.01
CA LEU A 113 11.57 13.78 8.94
C LEU A 113 11.59 14.98 8.00
N GLN A 114 11.63 16.22 8.54
CA GLN A 114 11.76 17.44 7.74
C GLN A 114 13.05 17.41 6.90
N ALA A 115 14.17 17.09 7.54
CA ALA A 115 15.46 17.05 6.89
C ALA A 115 15.49 16.00 5.76
N LEU A 116 14.93 14.80 5.98
CA LEU A 116 14.80 13.76 4.96
C LEU A 116 14.00 14.28 3.76
N MET A 117 12.86 14.96 3.98
CA MET A 117 12.01 15.46 2.89
C MET A 117 12.65 16.63 2.14
N HIS A 118 13.23 17.60 2.84
CA HIS A 118 13.96 18.71 2.20
C HIS A 118 15.07 18.18 1.30
N SER A 119 15.92 17.30 1.82
CA SER A 119 17.00 16.71 1.05
C SER A 119 16.53 15.91 -0.14
N SER A 120 15.38 15.25 -0.02
CA SER A 120 14.76 14.52 -1.14
C SER A 120 14.32 15.47 -2.24
N ILE A 121 13.67 16.58 -1.89
CA ILE A 121 13.23 17.62 -2.84
C ILE A 121 14.43 18.29 -3.50
N ASP A 122 15.44 18.69 -2.72
CA ASP A 122 16.66 19.33 -3.21
C ASP A 122 17.42 18.40 -4.18
N TYR A 123 17.52 17.12 -3.85
CA TYR A 123 18.13 16.16 -4.74
C TYR A 123 17.38 16.03 -6.08
N ILE A 124 16.06 15.87 -6.06
CA ILE A 124 15.25 15.76 -7.26
C ILE A 124 15.44 17.00 -8.14
N ASN A 125 15.38 18.19 -7.53
CA ASN A 125 15.48 19.46 -8.24
C ASN A 125 16.89 19.71 -8.80
N SER A 126 17.92 19.35 -8.06
CA SER A 126 19.33 19.48 -8.51
C SER A 126 19.70 18.48 -9.59
N SER A 127 19.07 17.31 -9.62
CA SER A 127 19.33 16.25 -10.59
C SER A 127 18.94 16.60 -12.03
N ARG A 128 18.07 17.61 -12.21
CA ARG A 128 17.49 18.03 -13.49
C ARG A 128 16.81 16.91 -14.29
N LEU A 129 16.41 15.84 -13.62
CA LEU A 129 15.72 14.70 -14.24
C LEU A 129 14.28 15.03 -14.63
N LEU A 130 13.69 16.04 -13.99
CA LEU A 130 12.34 16.51 -14.27
C LEU A 130 12.33 17.87 -14.98
N PRO A 131 11.34 18.11 -15.86
CA PRO A 131 11.20 19.38 -16.58
C PRO A 131 10.72 20.54 -15.68
N ARG A 132 10.26 20.26 -14.48
CA ARG A 132 9.77 21.22 -13.49
C ARG A 132 10.28 20.87 -12.09
N GLN A 133 10.35 21.88 -11.25
CA GLN A 133 10.71 21.69 -9.84
C GLN A 133 9.63 20.94 -9.08
N VAL A 134 10.07 20.04 -8.21
CA VAL A 134 9.23 19.37 -7.22
C VAL A 134 9.17 20.29 -6.00
N THR A 135 7.97 20.57 -5.53
CA THR A 135 7.70 21.37 -4.33
C THR A 135 6.97 20.58 -3.26
N GLU A 136 6.47 19.40 -3.61
CA GLU A 136 5.68 18.57 -2.72
C GLU A 136 6.09 17.10 -2.81
N LEU A 137 6.01 16.41 -1.66
CA LEU A 137 6.13 14.96 -1.54
C LEU A 137 4.85 14.39 -0.95
N VAL A 138 4.33 13.34 -1.56
CA VAL A 138 3.13 12.63 -1.10
C VAL A 138 3.48 11.19 -0.76
N GLY A 139 3.09 10.73 0.42
CA GLY A 139 3.35 9.36 0.84
C GLY A 139 3.04 9.08 2.34
N PRO A 140 3.41 7.91 2.82
CA PRO A 140 3.97 6.79 2.07
C PRO A 140 3.00 6.25 1.02
N LEU A 141 3.40 6.29 -0.25
CA LEU A 141 2.59 5.86 -1.38
C LEU A 141 3.48 5.25 -2.46
N HIS A 142 3.06 4.12 -3.00
CA HIS A 142 3.78 3.42 -4.05
C HIS A 142 2.85 3.10 -5.23
N SER A 143 3.38 3.11 -6.46
CA SER A 143 2.63 2.78 -7.67
C SER A 143 2.20 1.30 -7.71
N SER A 144 3.00 0.38 -7.16
CA SER A 144 2.62 -1.02 -7.04
C SER A 144 1.69 -1.26 -5.86
N PHE A 145 0.65 -2.02 -6.08
CA PHE A 145 -0.28 -2.46 -5.03
C PHE A 145 0.34 -3.49 -4.06
N LEU A 146 1.50 -4.02 -4.38
CA LEU A 146 2.22 -4.99 -3.53
C LEU A 146 2.95 -4.33 -2.35
N ILE A 147 3.17 -3.03 -2.42
CA ILE A 147 3.93 -2.27 -1.43
C ILE A 147 2.97 -1.56 -0.48
N GLU A 148 3.33 -1.55 0.80
CA GLU A 148 2.57 -0.89 1.86
C GLU A 148 2.34 0.59 1.54
N ARG A 149 1.16 1.11 1.91
CA ARG A 149 0.75 2.50 1.69
C ARG A 149 0.21 3.11 2.97
N GLY A 150 0.57 4.37 3.18
CA GLY A 150 0.17 5.14 4.37
C GLY A 150 0.95 4.76 5.62
N LEU A 151 0.63 5.40 6.72
CA LEU A 151 1.04 5.05 8.08
C LEU A 151 -0.20 4.78 8.91
N ARG A 152 -0.14 3.76 9.77
CA ARG A 152 -1.23 3.50 10.70
C ARG A 152 -1.34 4.64 11.72
N THR A 153 -2.59 5.03 12.02
CA THR A 153 -2.92 6.12 12.94
C THR A 153 -3.69 5.63 14.17
N PHE A 154 -3.51 4.36 14.54
CA PHE A 154 -4.22 3.68 15.63
C PHE A 154 -3.28 2.71 16.34
N GLU A 155 -3.56 2.42 17.59
CA GLU A 155 -2.92 1.34 18.34
C GLU A 155 -3.64 0.02 18.08
N SER A 156 -2.89 -1.05 17.87
CA SER A 156 -3.43 -2.40 17.77
C SER A 156 -2.33 -3.44 17.90
N ASP A 157 -2.64 -4.52 18.56
CA ASP A 157 -1.89 -5.76 18.63
C ASP A 157 -2.17 -6.72 17.45
N PHE A 158 -3.24 -6.46 16.69
CA PHE A 158 -3.60 -7.23 15.52
C PHE A 158 -2.97 -6.63 14.25
N ASN A 159 -1.87 -7.23 13.81
CA ASN A 159 -1.14 -6.83 12.61
C ASN A 159 -1.54 -7.71 11.43
N VAL A 160 -1.73 -7.08 10.28
CA VAL A 160 -2.14 -7.71 9.01
C VAL A 160 -0.99 -7.62 8.02
N PHE A 161 -0.72 -8.70 7.30
CA PHE A 161 0.37 -8.75 6.31
C PHE A 161 0.20 -7.69 5.22
N SER A 162 1.32 -7.16 4.73
CA SER A 162 1.36 -6.10 3.72
C SER A 162 0.58 -4.82 4.09
N LEU A 163 0.37 -4.56 5.39
CA LEU A 163 -0.11 -3.29 5.91
C LEU A 163 0.98 -2.63 6.77
N PRO A 164 1.01 -1.29 6.84
CA PRO A 164 1.96 -0.57 7.67
C PRO A 164 1.90 -1.00 9.14
N ALA A 165 3.07 -1.17 9.73
CA ALA A 165 3.24 -1.63 11.11
C ALA A 165 4.08 -0.65 11.96
N ASN A 166 4.04 0.64 11.61
CA ASN A 166 4.70 1.71 12.35
C ASN A 166 4.09 1.91 13.74
N THR A 167 4.87 2.48 14.66
CA THR A 167 4.34 2.98 15.94
C THR A 167 3.49 4.21 15.73
N LEU A 168 2.57 4.50 16.64
CA LEU A 168 1.74 5.71 16.58
C LEU A 168 2.60 6.99 16.66
N ALA A 169 3.66 6.96 17.47
CA ALA A 169 4.61 8.07 17.61
C ALA A 169 5.17 8.56 16.28
N LEU A 170 5.34 7.68 15.26
CA LEU A 170 5.78 8.12 13.93
C LEU A 170 4.70 8.95 13.23
N ALA A 171 3.43 8.58 13.34
CA ALA A 171 2.32 9.34 12.75
C ALA A 171 2.18 10.73 13.41
N ASP A 172 2.40 10.81 14.71
CA ASP A 172 2.40 12.09 15.45
C ASP A 172 3.57 12.97 15.01
N ALA A 173 4.78 12.40 14.93
CA ALA A 173 5.98 13.11 14.47
C ALA A 173 5.85 13.62 13.01
N MET A 174 5.14 12.93 12.15
CA MET A 174 4.81 13.44 10.80
C MET A 174 4.01 14.74 10.88
N THR A 175 3.01 14.79 11.75
CA THR A 175 2.19 16.00 11.94
C THR A 175 3.01 17.15 12.52
N GLU A 176 3.86 16.89 13.52
CA GLU A 176 4.78 17.86 14.10
C GLU A 176 5.81 18.37 13.08
N ALA A 177 6.23 17.51 12.14
CA ALA A 177 7.13 17.88 11.05
C ALA A 177 6.47 18.71 9.93
N GLY A 178 5.20 19.09 10.09
CA GLY A 178 4.46 19.91 9.12
C GLY A 178 3.84 19.13 7.97
N PHE A 179 3.75 17.82 8.08
CA PHE A 179 2.98 17.04 7.10
C PHE A 179 1.48 17.19 7.35
N HIS A 180 0.73 17.30 6.28
CA HIS A 180 -0.72 17.37 6.30
C HIS A 180 -1.34 16.09 5.77
N LYS A 181 -2.55 15.77 6.23
CA LYS A 181 -3.33 14.67 5.69
C LYS A 181 -3.61 14.89 4.20
N GLU A 182 -3.27 13.91 3.38
CA GLU A 182 -3.65 13.84 1.97
C GLU A 182 -4.84 12.91 1.75
N LYS A 183 -4.76 11.67 2.26
CA LYS A 183 -5.81 10.67 2.10
C LYS A 183 -5.75 9.65 3.21
N ASP A 184 -6.91 9.22 3.70
CA ASP A 184 -7.00 8.04 4.56
C ASP A 184 -7.45 6.81 3.75
N LEU A 185 -6.76 5.70 3.98
CA LEU A 185 -7.07 4.38 3.49
C LEU A 185 -7.70 3.60 4.64
N ILE A 186 -8.93 3.13 4.44
CA ILE A 186 -9.71 2.49 5.50
C ILE A 186 -9.58 0.97 5.42
N GLU A 187 -9.32 0.37 6.57
CA GLU A 187 -9.42 -1.06 6.82
C GLU A 187 -10.63 -1.33 7.72
N ILE A 188 -11.39 -2.37 7.40
CA ILE A 188 -12.40 -2.93 8.28
C ILE A 188 -11.92 -4.31 8.72
N VAL A 189 -11.70 -4.48 10.03
CA VAL A 189 -11.41 -5.77 10.65
C VAL A 189 -12.65 -6.22 11.37
N PHE A 190 -13.11 -7.43 11.09
CA PHE A 190 -14.28 -7.97 11.74
C PHE A 190 -14.11 -9.44 12.16
N GLU A 191 -14.82 -9.81 13.20
CA GLU A 191 -14.97 -11.19 13.65
C GLU A 191 -16.33 -11.69 13.15
N PRO A 192 -16.36 -12.76 12.34
CA PRO A 192 -17.62 -13.31 11.85
C PRO A 192 -18.53 -13.75 12.98
N PRO A 193 -19.88 -13.55 12.89
CA PRO A 193 -20.82 -14.00 13.91
C PRO A 193 -20.80 -15.51 14.03
N ALA A 194 -21.06 -16.02 15.24
CA ALA A 194 -20.98 -17.46 15.54
C ALA A 194 -21.91 -18.32 14.68
N GLN A 195 -23.07 -17.80 14.32
CA GLN A 195 -24.08 -18.44 13.45
C GLN A 195 -23.82 -18.25 11.95
N GLY A 196 -22.72 -17.56 11.58
CA GLY A 196 -22.51 -17.14 10.20
C GLY A 196 -23.41 -15.94 9.80
N TYR A 197 -23.16 -15.40 8.60
CA TYR A 197 -23.96 -14.31 8.06
C TYR A 197 -25.27 -14.82 7.43
N GLN A 198 -26.36 -14.11 7.66
CA GLN A 198 -27.68 -14.48 7.15
C GLN A 198 -28.10 -13.61 5.96
N TYR A 199 -27.36 -13.71 4.86
CA TYR A 199 -27.63 -12.93 3.63
C TYR A 199 -28.26 -13.74 2.50
N GLN A 200 -28.87 -14.92 2.80
CA GLN A 200 -29.42 -15.82 1.79
C GLN A 200 -30.39 -15.14 0.84
N ALA A 201 -31.34 -14.36 1.36
CA ALA A 201 -32.31 -13.65 0.53
C ALA A 201 -31.66 -12.60 -0.41
N LEU A 202 -30.54 -12.01 0.01
CA LEU A 202 -29.77 -11.09 -0.82
C LEU A 202 -28.98 -11.88 -1.88
N GLU A 203 -28.37 -12.99 -1.52
CA GLU A 203 -27.64 -13.86 -2.44
C GLU A 203 -28.56 -14.40 -3.54
N ASP A 204 -29.77 -14.85 -3.20
CA ASP A 204 -30.78 -15.32 -4.15
C ASP A 204 -31.14 -14.25 -5.18
N LYS A 205 -31.41 -13.02 -4.73
CA LYS A 205 -31.68 -11.88 -5.61
C LYS A 205 -30.51 -11.55 -6.53
N LEU A 206 -29.28 -11.59 -5.99
CA LEU A 206 -28.07 -11.32 -6.76
C LEU A 206 -27.81 -12.44 -7.77
N THR A 207 -28.04 -13.71 -7.42
CA THR A 207 -27.91 -14.84 -8.32
C THR A 207 -28.85 -14.72 -9.52
N GLN A 208 -30.11 -14.35 -9.29
CA GLN A 208 -31.06 -14.11 -10.39
C GLN A 208 -30.63 -12.92 -11.28
N ARG A 209 -30.18 -11.82 -10.65
CA ARG A 209 -29.79 -10.60 -11.38
C ARG A 209 -28.51 -10.79 -12.21
N LEU A 210 -27.61 -11.65 -11.76
CA LEU A 210 -26.29 -11.92 -12.33
C LEU A 210 -26.24 -13.32 -12.98
N ALA A 211 -27.38 -13.82 -13.48
CA ALA A 211 -27.48 -15.17 -14.02
C ALA A 211 -26.57 -15.46 -15.23
N ASP A 212 -26.10 -14.42 -15.91
CA ASP A 212 -25.14 -14.48 -17.02
C ASP A 212 -23.67 -14.33 -16.57
N ILE A 213 -23.41 -14.24 -15.26
CA ILE A 213 -22.07 -14.16 -14.67
C ILE A 213 -21.70 -15.51 -14.06
N GLN A 214 -20.58 -16.05 -14.48
CA GLN A 214 -19.97 -17.21 -13.87
C GLN A 214 -18.96 -16.78 -12.78
N PHE A 215 -19.08 -17.36 -11.58
CA PHE A 215 -18.13 -17.13 -10.49
C PHE A 215 -17.17 -18.33 -10.41
N VAL A 216 -15.87 -18.05 -10.53
CA VAL A 216 -14.80 -19.06 -10.51
C VAL A 216 -13.86 -18.77 -9.36
N HIS A 217 -13.66 -19.74 -8.46
CA HIS A 217 -12.64 -19.65 -7.41
C HIS A 217 -11.33 -20.19 -7.96
N CYS A 218 -10.30 -19.36 -7.97
CA CYS A 218 -8.98 -19.68 -8.50
C CYS A 218 -7.96 -19.72 -7.37
N GLY A 219 -7.22 -20.80 -7.29
CA GLY A 219 -6.05 -20.93 -6.43
C GLY A 219 -4.80 -20.29 -7.04
N GLN A 220 -3.67 -20.45 -6.36
CA GLN A 220 -2.40 -19.77 -6.68
C GLN A 220 -1.95 -20.01 -8.14
N ASP A 221 -1.93 -21.25 -8.61
CA ASP A 221 -1.46 -21.58 -9.97
C ASP A 221 -2.38 -21.03 -11.06
N GLU A 222 -3.70 -21.09 -10.83
CA GLU A 222 -4.69 -20.54 -11.75
C GLU A 222 -4.61 -19.00 -11.83
N LEU A 223 -4.25 -18.34 -10.70
CA LEU A 223 -4.03 -16.89 -10.67
C LEU A 223 -2.85 -16.48 -11.55
N VAL A 224 -1.77 -17.26 -11.57
CA VAL A 224 -0.64 -17.00 -12.49
C VAL A 224 -1.11 -17.05 -13.94
N ALA A 225 -1.92 -18.04 -14.30
CA ALA A 225 -2.47 -18.16 -15.67
C ALA A 225 -3.44 -17.02 -16.03
N LYS A 226 -4.17 -16.48 -15.04
CA LYS A 226 -5.15 -15.39 -15.24
C LYS A 226 -4.58 -13.99 -14.96
N SER A 227 -3.27 -13.83 -14.76
CA SER A 227 -2.65 -12.55 -14.39
C SER A 227 -2.91 -11.43 -15.39
N GLN A 228 -2.91 -11.70 -16.71
CA GLN A 228 -3.22 -10.66 -17.70
C GLN A 228 -4.70 -10.23 -17.66
N PRO A 229 -5.71 -11.14 -17.73
CA PRO A 229 -7.11 -10.76 -17.56
C PRO A 229 -7.42 -10.02 -16.26
N LEU A 230 -6.74 -10.38 -15.16
CA LEU A 230 -6.88 -9.67 -13.87
C LEU A 230 -6.30 -8.25 -13.93
N ALA A 231 -5.13 -8.07 -14.52
CA ALA A 231 -4.53 -6.75 -14.73
C ALA A 231 -5.42 -5.85 -15.59
N ASP A 232 -5.98 -6.39 -16.67
CA ASP A 232 -6.88 -5.66 -17.56
C ASP A 232 -8.18 -5.25 -16.84
N CYS A 233 -8.75 -6.16 -16.04
CA CYS A 233 -9.93 -5.85 -15.24
C CYS A 233 -9.64 -4.80 -14.16
N TYR A 234 -8.50 -4.93 -13.44
CA TYR A 234 -8.04 -3.96 -12.45
C TYR A 234 -7.90 -2.56 -13.08
N ASN A 235 -7.20 -2.47 -14.19
CA ASN A 235 -6.93 -1.19 -14.85
C ASN A 235 -8.24 -0.49 -15.27
N ARG A 236 -9.19 -1.22 -15.83
CA ARG A 236 -10.53 -0.68 -16.16
C ARG A 236 -11.34 -0.27 -14.91
N ALA A 237 -11.25 -1.06 -13.84
CA ALA A 237 -12.03 -0.84 -12.63
C ALA A 237 -11.54 0.35 -11.81
N TRP A 238 -10.22 0.63 -11.82
CA TRP A 238 -9.56 1.55 -10.91
C TRP A 238 -9.06 2.85 -11.55
N GLU A 239 -9.11 2.98 -12.88
CA GLU A 239 -8.60 4.12 -13.65
C GLU A 239 -8.98 5.49 -13.09
N ARG A 240 -10.17 5.60 -12.48
CA ARG A 240 -10.69 6.85 -11.91
C ARG A 240 -10.47 6.98 -10.40
N ASN A 241 -9.82 6.02 -9.77
CA ASN A 241 -9.58 6.07 -8.33
C ASN A 241 -8.39 6.98 -8.03
N TRP A 242 -8.47 7.70 -6.92
CA TRP A 242 -7.34 8.46 -6.41
C TRP A 242 -6.13 7.54 -6.21
N GLY A 243 -4.94 8.00 -6.59
CA GLY A 243 -3.70 7.23 -6.45
C GLY A 243 -3.62 6.00 -7.35
N TYR A 244 -4.45 5.91 -8.40
CA TYR A 244 -4.36 4.83 -9.36
C TYR A 244 -3.03 4.85 -10.13
N SER A 245 -2.46 3.68 -10.29
CA SER A 245 -1.35 3.41 -11.19
C SER A 245 -1.67 2.13 -11.96
N PRO A 246 -1.40 2.07 -13.27
CA PRO A 246 -1.64 0.86 -14.04
C PRO A 246 -0.87 -0.33 -13.50
N ALA A 247 -1.56 -1.45 -13.31
CA ALA A 247 -0.95 -2.70 -12.94
C ALA A 247 -0.59 -3.52 -14.18
N SER A 248 0.58 -4.15 -14.15
CA SER A 248 1.01 -5.07 -15.19
C SER A 248 0.66 -6.52 -14.86
N LYS A 249 0.65 -7.39 -15.88
CA LYS A 249 0.59 -8.83 -15.72
C LYS A 249 1.62 -9.32 -14.68
N GLY A 250 2.88 -8.85 -14.79
CA GLY A 250 3.97 -9.26 -13.89
C GLY A 250 3.70 -8.95 -12.41
N GLN A 251 3.02 -7.85 -12.08
CA GLN A 251 2.65 -7.56 -10.69
C GLN A 251 1.64 -8.57 -10.13
N PHE A 252 0.66 -9.01 -10.94
CA PHE A 252 -0.27 -10.07 -10.53
C PHE A 252 0.41 -11.43 -10.41
N GLU A 253 1.36 -11.76 -11.28
CA GLU A 253 2.18 -12.99 -11.16
C GLU A 253 3.03 -12.97 -9.90
N VAL A 254 3.66 -11.83 -9.57
CA VAL A 254 4.43 -11.66 -8.33
C VAL A 254 3.53 -11.82 -7.11
N ALA A 255 2.33 -11.21 -7.11
CA ALA A 255 1.35 -11.39 -6.03
C ALA A 255 0.98 -12.88 -5.86
N ALA A 256 0.64 -13.54 -6.97
CA ALA A 256 0.25 -14.95 -6.96
C ALA A 256 1.37 -15.87 -6.44
N ARG A 257 2.64 -15.57 -6.76
CA ARG A 257 3.78 -16.42 -6.33
C ARG A 257 4.25 -16.15 -4.91
N ASN A 258 4.14 -14.90 -4.43
CA ASN A 258 4.79 -14.46 -3.17
C ASN A 258 3.82 -14.39 -1.98
N ILE A 259 2.52 -14.36 -2.21
CA ILE A 259 1.54 -14.38 -1.13
C ILE A 259 1.07 -15.82 -0.93
N ASN A 260 1.43 -16.40 0.21
CA ASN A 260 1.10 -17.78 0.52
C ASN A 260 -0.42 -18.02 0.56
N ASN A 261 -0.86 -19.10 -0.05
CA ASN A 261 -2.26 -19.52 -0.10
C ASN A 261 -3.22 -18.44 -0.65
N ILE A 262 -2.71 -17.54 -1.50
CA ILE A 262 -3.55 -16.56 -2.17
C ILE A 262 -4.57 -17.25 -3.07
N SER A 263 -5.77 -16.71 -3.09
CA SER A 263 -6.82 -17.12 -4.01
C SER A 263 -7.59 -15.90 -4.51
N ALA A 264 -8.35 -16.05 -5.57
CA ALA A 264 -9.30 -15.06 -6.02
C ALA A 264 -10.65 -15.68 -6.37
N LEU A 265 -11.69 -14.93 -6.10
CA LEU A 265 -13.00 -15.17 -6.71
C LEU A 265 -13.11 -14.24 -7.93
N ILE A 266 -13.27 -14.84 -9.10
CA ILE A 266 -13.33 -14.15 -10.39
C ILE A 266 -14.75 -14.24 -10.93
N ALA A 267 -15.28 -13.13 -11.41
CA ALA A 267 -16.55 -13.05 -12.12
C ALA A 267 -16.28 -12.95 -13.62
N GLU A 268 -16.76 -13.93 -14.38
CA GLU A 268 -16.57 -14.01 -15.83
C GLU A 268 -17.92 -13.91 -16.56
N ARG A 269 -17.91 -13.24 -17.71
CA ARG A 269 -19.01 -13.21 -18.65
C ARG A 269 -18.49 -13.45 -20.06
N HIS A 270 -18.98 -14.47 -20.74
CA HIS A 270 -18.53 -14.87 -22.08
C HIS A 270 -17.00 -15.01 -22.18
N GLY A 271 -16.35 -15.53 -21.12
CA GLY A 271 -14.90 -15.74 -21.07
C GLY A 271 -14.08 -14.48 -20.71
N GLU A 272 -14.73 -13.32 -20.52
CA GLU A 272 -14.07 -12.08 -20.09
C GLU A 272 -14.17 -11.90 -18.58
N VAL A 273 -13.08 -11.54 -17.92
CA VAL A 273 -13.06 -11.14 -16.49
C VAL A 273 -13.71 -9.77 -16.34
N VAL A 274 -14.89 -9.73 -15.69
CA VAL A 274 -15.66 -8.52 -15.46
C VAL A 274 -15.66 -8.05 -14.01
N GLY A 275 -15.12 -8.87 -13.12
CA GLY A 275 -14.89 -8.51 -11.72
C GLY A 275 -14.05 -9.56 -11.02
N PHE A 276 -13.42 -9.18 -9.92
CA PHE A 276 -12.66 -10.09 -9.08
C PHE A 276 -12.51 -9.54 -7.67
N THR A 277 -12.18 -10.42 -6.74
CA THR A 277 -11.71 -10.08 -5.40
C THR A 277 -10.70 -11.12 -4.94
N MET A 278 -9.65 -10.69 -4.25
CA MET A 278 -8.57 -11.55 -3.77
C MET A 278 -8.66 -11.77 -2.28
N PHE A 279 -8.18 -12.93 -1.84
CA PHE A 279 -8.12 -13.32 -0.44
C PHE A 279 -6.85 -14.11 -0.17
N ALA A 280 -6.27 -13.91 1.00
CA ALA A 280 -5.20 -14.77 1.52
C ALA A 280 -5.33 -14.95 3.03
N PRO A 281 -5.21 -16.18 3.54
CA PRO A 281 -5.05 -16.45 4.96
C PRO A 281 -3.61 -16.19 5.40
N ALA A 282 -3.43 -15.80 6.66
CA ALA A 282 -2.13 -15.64 7.27
C ALA A 282 -2.18 -15.93 8.78
N LEU A 283 -1.01 -16.09 9.38
CA LEU A 283 -0.86 -16.26 10.83
C LEU A 283 -0.19 -15.02 11.42
N ASN A 284 -0.67 -14.58 12.56
CA ASN A 284 0.02 -13.63 13.43
C ASN A 284 0.02 -14.17 14.88
N GLN A 285 0.47 -13.36 15.83
CA GLN A 285 0.52 -13.74 17.24
C GLN A 285 -0.86 -14.08 17.85
N GLN A 286 -1.94 -13.64 17.23
CA GLN A 286 -3.32 -13.88 17.68
C GLN A 286 -4.00 -15.06 16.96
N GLY A 287 -3.30 -15.71 16.04
CA GLY A 287 -3.78 -16.91 15.34
C GLY A 287 -4.00 -16.71 13.85
N LEU A 288 -4.80 -17.63 13.27
CA LEU A 288 -5.14 -17.60 11.85
C LEU A 288 -6.16 -16.48 11.57
N TYR A 289 -5.89 -15.71 10.54
CA TYR A 289 -6.77 -14.65 10.07
C TYR A 289 -6.79 -14.62 8.53
N GLY A 290 -7.69 -13.85 7.95
CA GLY A 290 -7.76 -13.64 6.51
C GLY A 290 -7.68 -12.16 6.14
N ARG A 291 -7.12 -11.89 4.95
CA ARG A 291 -7.18 -10.57 4.33
C ARG A 291 -7.87 -10.66 2.98
N ALA A 292 -8.96 -9.89 2.81
CA ALA A 292 -9.61 -9.65 1.53
C ALA A 292 -9.09 -8.31 0.96
N PHE A 293 -8.65 -8.32 -0.27
CA PHE A 293 -8.00 -7.17 -0.90
C PHE A 293 -8.22 -7.19 -2.42
N PHE A 294 -7.95 -6.06 -3.09
CA PHE A 294 -8.05 -5.90 -4.55
C PHE A 294 -9.38 -6.33 -5.15
N THR A 295 -10.46 -5.75 -4.69
CA THR A 295 -11.77 -5.94 -5.34
C THR A 295 -11.89 -4.98 -6.52
N GLY A 296 -12.06 -5.51 -7.73
CA GLY A 296 -12.28 -4.75 -8.95
C GLY A 296 -13.55 -5.18 -9.65
N VAL A 297 -14.33 -4.21 -10.15
CA VAL A 297 -15.51 -4.46 -11.00
C VAL A 297 -15.44 -3.53 -12.20
N ALA A 298 -15.43 -4.11 -13.39
CA ALA A 298 -15.37 -3.35 -14.63
C ALA A 298 -16.56 -2.35 -14.73
N PRO A 299 -16.35 -1.13 -15.28
CA PRO A 299 -17.32 -0.04 -15.25
C PRO A 299 -18.72 -0.42 -15.72
N ALA A 300 -18.83 -1.26 -16.78
CA ALA A 300 -20.11 -1.73 -17.31
C ALA A 300 -20.94 -2.58 -16.33
N TYR A 301 -20.31 -3.11 -15.26
CA TYR A 301 -20.92 -3.99 -14.26
C TYR A 301 -21.03 -3.35 -12.88
N GLN A 302 -20.50 -2.14 -12.70
CA GLN A 302 -20.67 -1.37 -11.47
C GLN A 302 -22.15 -1.02 -11.24
N ARG A 303 -22.53 -0.83 -9.96
CA ARG A 303 -23.91 -0.52 -9.52
C ARG A 303 -24.96 -1.59 -9.85
N LYS A 304 -24.53 -2.77 -10.30
CA LYS A 304 -25.42 -3.91 -10.62
C LYS A 304 -25.44 -4.99 -9.53
N GLY A 305 -24.74 -4.76 -8.42
CA GLY A 305 -24.65 -5.70 -7.30
C GLY A 305 -23.48 -6.68 -7.41
N LEU A 306 -22.65 -6.62 -8.47
CA LEU A 306 -21.55 -7.58 -8.68
C LEU A 306 -20.50 -7.52 -7.56
N SER A 307 -20.14 -6.32 -7.07
CA SER A 307 -19.20 -6.21 -5.93
C SER A 307 -19.75 -6.83 -4.66
N VAL A 308 -21.05 -6.68 -4.40
CA VAL A 308 -21.72 -7.31 -3.24
C VAL A 308 -21.71 -8.83 -3.39
N ALA A 309 -22.06 -9.36 -4.57
CA ALA A 309 -22.03 -10.80 -4.83
C ALA A 309 -20.61 -11.39 -4.64
N LEU A 310 -19.58 -10.70 -5.16
CA LEU A 310 -18.17 -11.08 -4.95
C LEU A 310 -17.82 -11.11 -3.47
N THR A 311 -18.21 -10.08 -2.70
CA THR A 311 -17.95 -9.99 -1.26
C THR A 311 -18.63 -11.11 -0.48
N LEU A 312 -19.92 -11.38 -0.73
CA LEU A 312 -20.66 -12.44 -0.02
C LEU A 312 -20.08 -13.82 -0.30
N LYS A 313 -19.83 -14.13 -1.58
CA LYS A 313 -19.24 -15.42 -1.98
C LYS A 313 -17.80 -15.57 -1.44
N LEU A 314 -17.00 -14.50 -1.46
CA LEU A 314 -15.67 -14.53 -0.87
C LEU A 314 -15.73 -14.72 0.66
N SER A 315 -16.71 -14.13 1.33
CA SER A 315 -16.90 -14.31 2.78
C SER A 315 -17.15 -15.77 3.14
N ALA A 316 -17.93 -16.50 2.35
CA ALA A 316 -18.14 -17.93 2.55
C ALA A 316 -16.85 -18.73 2.39
N ILE A 317 -16.03 -18.42 1.37
CA ILE A 317 -14.71 -19.03 1.17
C ILE A 317 -13.78 -18.68 2.35
N ALA A 318 -13.71 -17.40 2.73
CA ALA A 318 -12.87 -16.96 3.82
C ALA A 318 -13.23 -17.67 5.14
N LEU A 319 -14.51 -17.78 5.47
CA LEU A 319 -14.99 -18.47 6.66
C LEU A 319 -14.63 -19.97 6.65
N SER A 320 -14.67 -20.63 5.51
CA SER A 320 -14.26 -22.03 5.41
C SER A 320 -12.75 -22.22 5.66
N VAL A 321 -11.93 -21.19 5.42
CA VAL A 321 -10.48 -21.23 5.59
C VAL A 321 -10.07 -20.80 7.01
N VAL A 322 -10.58 -19.65 7.49
CA VAL A 322 -10.15 -19.08 8.77
C VAL A 322 -11.08 -19.38 9.93
N GLY A 323 -12.23 -20.02 9.68
CA GLY A 323 -13.22 -20.32 10.71
C GLY A 323 -13.72 -19.05 11.42
N ARG A 324 -13.49 -18.97 12.73
CA ARG A 324 -13.80 -17.79 13.54
C ARG A 324 -12.68 -16.75 13.59
N GLY A 325 -11.62 -16.93 12.81
CA GLY A 325 -10.53 -15.96 12.73
C GLY A 325 -11.01 -14.62 12.20
N ARG A 326 -10.29 -13.56 12.54
CA ARG A 326 -10.57 -12.21 12.06
C ARG A 326 -10.38 -12.13 10.55
N ILE A 327 -11.19 -11.28 9.93
CA ILE A 327 -11.05 -10.96 8.50
C ILE A 327 -10.80 -9.46 8.39
N SER A 328 -9.71 -9.10 7.70
CA SER A 328 -9.39 -7.73 7.30
C SER A 328 -9.87 -7.50 5.88
N VAL A 329 -10.57 -6.39 5.63
CA VAL A 329 -10.87 -5.89 4.29
C VAL A 329 -10.15 -4.56 4.10
N SER A 330 -9.17 -4.53 3.23
CA SER A 330 -8.27 -3.37 3.07
C SER A 330 -7.64 -3.32 1.67
N TRP A 331 -7.42 -2.16 1.08
CA TRP A 331 -7.78 -0.83 1.55
C TRP A 331 -8.99 -0.30 0.78
N MET A 332 -9.77 0.52 1.46
CA MET A 332 -10.84 1.30 0.84
C MET A 332 -10.48 2.79 0.96
N LEU A 333 -10.71 3.57 -0.09
CA LEU A 333 -10.55 5.02 0.00
C LEU A 333 -11.63 5.61 0.92
N GLU A 334 -11.27 6.58 1.78
CA GLU A 334 -12.20 7.24 2.72
C GLU A 334 -13.39 7.92 2.03
N ASP A 335 -13.21 8.34 0.78
CA ASP A 335 -14.25 8.97 -0.04
C ASP A 335 -15.04 7.98 -0.91
N ASN A 336 -14.70 6.69 -0.90
CA ASN A 336 -15.49 5.65 -1.55
C ASN A 336 -16.69 5.24 -0.67
N ILE A 337 -17.59 6.19 -0.47
CA ILE A 337 -18.73 6.07 0.45
C ILE A 337 -19.61 4.85 0.16
N MET A 338 -19.77 4.48 -1.13
CA MET A 338 -20.58 3.33 -1.50
C MET A 338 -19.98 2.01 -1.01
N VAL A 339 -18.66 1.83 -1.19
CA VAL A 339 -17.95 0.64 -0.72
C VAL A 339 -17.95 0.59 0.80
N LEU A 340 -17.63 1.69 1.47
CA LEU A 340 -17.62 1.77 2.93
C LEU A 340 -19.00 1.45 3.54
N ARG A 341 -20.08 2.02 3.00
CA ARG A 341 -21.45 1.71 3.46
C ARG A 341 -21.79 0.24 3.25
N THR A 342 -21.43 -0.34 2.10
CA THR A 342 -21.66 -1.74 1.81
C THR A 342 -20.92 -2.62 2.81
N MET A 343 -19.63 -2.37 3.05
CA MET A 343 -18.82 -3.16 3.98
C MET A 343 -19.33 -3.03 5.42
N ARG A 344 -19.62 -1.82 5.88
CA ARG A 344 -20.19 -1.60 7.22
C ARG A 344 -21.52 -2.34 7.40
N HIS A 345 -22.38 -2.37 6.37
CA HIS A 345 -23.63 -3.12 6.41
C HIS A 345 -23.38 -4.63 6.47
N LEU A 346 -22.47 -5.16 5.65
CA LEU A 346 -22.16 -6.59 5.59
C LEU A 346 -21.41 -7.11 6.83
N THR A 347 -20.80 -6.24 7.62
CA THR A 347 -20.04 -6.62 8.83
C THR A 347 -20.75 -6.27 10.14
N GLN A 348 -21.92 -5.62 10.08
CA GLN A 348 -22.62 -5.09 11.27
C GLN A 348 -23.07 -6.16 12.30
N GLU A 349 -23.22 -7.42 11.87
CA GLU A 349 -23.64 -8.53 12.75
C GLU A 349 -22.49 -9.09 13.59
N GLY A 350 -21.25 -8.71 13.31
CA GLY A 350 -20.05 -9.12 14.01
C GLY A 350 -19.37 -7.99 14.78
N VAL A 351 -18.34 -8.34 15.54
CA VAL A 351 -17.45 -7.33 16.15
C VAL A 351 -16.64 -6.71 15.04
N CYS A 352 -16.75 -5.40 14.85
CA CYS A 352 -16.15 -4.66 13.77
C CYS A 352 -15.27 -3.53 14.30
N HIS A 353 -14.04 -3.41 13.75
CA HIS A 353 -13.10 -2.32 14.00
C HIS A 353 -12.74 -1.64 12.70
N GLU A 354 -12.97 -0.34 12.63
CA GLU A 354 -12.54 0.49 11.50
C GLU A 354 -11.21 1.16 11.85
N ARG A 355 -10.25 1.12 10.94
CA ARG A 355 -8.88 1.61 11.11
C ARG A 355 -8.48 2.44 9.91
N ALA A 356 -7.66 3.47 10.14
CA ALA A 356 -7.19 4.35 9.08
C ALA A 356 -5.66 4.29 8.93
N TYR A 357 -5.23 4.19 7.68
CA TYR A 357 -3.83 4.35 7.28
C TYR A 357 -3.71 5.64 6.49
N ARG A 358 -2.95 6.61 7.01
CA ARG A 358 -2.88 7.95 6.47
C ARG A 358 -1.74 8.12 5.49
N ILE A 359 -2.06 8.66 4.34
CA ILE A 359 -1.10 9.21 3.39
C ILE A 359 -1.01 10.70 3.68
N TYR A 360 0.21 11.20 3.69
CA TYR A 360 0.54 12.57 4.02
C TYR A 360 1.06 13.32 2.81
N ARG A 361 0.94 14.65 2.88
CA ARG A 361 1.59 15.61 1.98
C ARG A 361 2.57 16.43 2.78
N TYR A 362 3.75 16.61 2.24
CA TYR A 362 4.75 17.55 2.69
C TYR A 362 5.02 18.56 1.59
N ALA A 363 4.91 19.85 1.87
CA ALA A 363 5.23 20.93 0.96
C ALA A 363 6.37 21.77 1.54
N THR A 364 7.31 22.18 0.69
CA THR A 364 8.28 23.19 1.12
C THR A 364 7.56 24.51 1.43
N PRO A 365 7.94 25.22 2.51
CA PRO A 365 7.43 26.58 2.74
C PRO A 365 7.63 27.42 1.47
N ALA A 366 6.61 28.20 1.10
CA ALA A 366 6.77 29.20 0.04
C ALA A 366 7.80 30.23 0.52
N GLU A 367 8.82 30.49 -0.29
CA GLU A 367 9.79 31.55 -0.04
C GLU A 367 9.14 32.95 -0.02
#